data_d556a5e89fcc2fce57adb58c5a380dcc
#
_entry.id   d556a5e89fcc2fce57adb58c5a380dcc
#
_cell.length_a   1.000
_cell.length_b   1.000
_cell.length_c   1.000
_cell.angle_alpha   90.00
_cell.angle_beta   90.00
_cell.angle_gamma   90.00
#
_symmetry.space_group_name_H-M   'P 1'
#
loop_
_entity.id
_entity.type
_entity.pdbx_description
1 polymer ?
#
loop_
_entity_poly.entity_id
_entity_poly.type
_entity_poly.pdbx_seq_one_letter_code
_entity_poly.pdbx_strand_id
1 'polypeptide(L)'
;MSDKSKVVVDLNVDPNVDPNTDKGDTIEYLVDLGVEMIWKNCSTHCPHFEIIFEGSSPAKPGDKLTGTLEQPVSLRMPKEKAKFFYKVHFQKKDGTRCIDTHTYSIRICPNGRPC
;
A
#
# COMPACT_ATOMS: atom_id res chain seq x y z
N MET A 1 23.82 -6.54 -6.35
CA MET A 1 23.45 -6.41 -4.95
C MET A 1 21.99 -5.98 -4.84
N SER A 2 21.23 -6.68 -4.02
CA SER A 2 19.88 -6.25 -3.76
C SER A 2 19.91 -4.98 -2.89
N ASP A 3 19.15 -3.97 -3.28
CA ASP A 3 19.02 -2.75 -2.49
C ASP A 3 17.99 -2.98 -1.39
N LYS A 4 18.47 -3.23 -0.18
CA LYS A 4 17.61 -3.49 0.98
C LYS A 4 16.90 -2.23 1.49
N SER A 5 17.25 -1.05 0.95
CA SER A 5 16.62 0.20 1.37
C SER A 5 15.31 0.49 0.64
N LYS A 6 14.93 -0.34 -0.31
CA LYS A 6 13.70 -0.17 -1.09
C LYS A 6 12.85 -1.43 -1.07
N VAL A 7 11.54 -1.25 -0.90
CA VAL A 7 10.56 -2.33 -0.94
C VAL A 7 9.50 -1.96 -1.97
N VAL A 8 9.35 -2.79 -3.01
CA VAL A 8 8.37 -2.57 -4.07
C VAL A 8 7.13 -3.41 -3.79
N VAL A 9 5.98 -2.77 -3.76
CA VAL A 9 4.68 -3.41 -3.58
C VAL A 9 3.90 -3.32 -4.88
N ASP A 10 3.59 -4.47 -5.47
CA ASP A 10 2.80 -4.54 -6.68
C ASP A 10 1.32 -4.61 -6.29
N LEU A 11 0.57 -3.56 -6.62
CA LEU A 11 -0.85 -3.47 -6.32
C LEU A 11 -1.67 -4.01 -7.49
N ASN A 12 -2.63 -4.86 -7.17
CA ASN A 12 -3.56 -5.38 -8.18
C ASN A 12 -4.93 -5.57 -7.54
N VAL A 13 -5.98 -5.30 -8.31
CA VAL A 13 -7.35 -5.47 -7.85
C VAL A 13 -8.10 -6.33 -8.87
N ASP A 14 -8.88 -7.30 -8.36
CA ASP A 14 -9.76 -8.11 -9.18
C ASP A 14 -11.07 -7.34 -9.38
N PRO A 15 -11.42 -6.94 -10.62
CA PRO A 15 -12.65 -6.19 -10.87
C PRO A 15 -13.91 -7.02 -10.63
N ASN A 16 -13.78 -8.33 -10.47
CA ASN A 16 -14.91 -9.23 -10.24
C ASN A 16 -15.14 -9.58 -8.76
N VAL A 17 -14.37 -8.98 -7.86
CA VAL A 17 -14.54 -9.21 -6.43
C VAL A 17 -15.87 -8.64 -5.96
N ASP A 18 -16.63 -9.46 -5.23
CA ASP A 18 -17.86 -9.04 -4.58
C ASP A 18 -17.55 -8.67 -3.11
N PRO A 19 -17.61 -7.40 -2.74
CA PRO A 19 -17.26 -6.99 -1.37
C PRO A 19 -18.22 -7.52 -0.30
N ASN A 20 -19.38 -8.03 -0.69
CA ASN A 20 -20.33 -8.61 0.26
C ASN A 20 -20.02 -10.06 0.61
N THR A 21 -19.36 -10.79 -0.30
CA THR A 21 -19.04 -12.21 -0.12
C THR A 21 -17.55 -12.45 0.04
N ASP A 22 -16.71 -11.64 -0.59
CA ASP A 22 -15.27 -11.80 -0.56
C ASP A 22 -14.66 -10.90 0.52
N LYS A 23 -14.35 -11.51 1.66
CA LYS A 23 -13.61 -10.81 2.72
C LYS A 23 -12.14 -10.95 2.42
N GLY A 24 -11.50 -9.82 2.17
CA GLY A 24 -10.08 -9.78 1.86
C GLY A 24 -9.23 -10.16 3.06
N ASP A 25 -8.06 -10.72 2.77
CA ASP A 25 -7.07 -11.06 3.79
C ASP A 25 -6.35 -9.81 4.29
N THR A 26 -5.76 -9.92 5.46
CA THR A 26 -4.83 -8.91 5.95
C THR A 26 -3.43 -9.28 5.44
N ILE A 27 -2.80 -8.33 4.77
CA ILE A 27 -1.45 -8.50 4.22
C ILE A 27 -0.49 -7.63 5.03
N GLU A 28 0.49 -8.26 5.66
CA GLU A 28 1.49 -7.55 6.45
C GLU A 28 2.83 -7.55 5.72
N TYR A 29 3.44 -6.36 5.62
CA TYR A 29 4.80 -6.19 5.13
C TYR A 29 5.72 -5.92 6.30
N LEU A 30 6.73 -6.75 6.47
CA LEU A 30 7.76 -6.59 7.49
C LEU A 30 8.98 -5.98 6.84
N VAL A 31 9.37 -4.79 7.26
CA VAL A 31 10.43 -4.02 6.61
C VAL A 31 11.43 -3.48 7.61
N ASP A 32 12.63 -3.14 7.13
CA ASP A 32 13.67 -2.53 7.95
C ASP A 32 13.39 -1.04 8.19
N LEU A 33 14.11 -0.47 9.14
CA LEU A 33 14.02 0.95 9.47
C LEU A 33 14.48 1.81 8.28
N GLY A 34 13.76 2.89 8.02
CA GLY A 34 14.16 3.87 7.03
C GLY A 34 14.08 3.43 5.58
N VAL A 35 13.40 2.32 5.27
CA VAL A 35 13.25 1.87 3.89
C VAL A 35 12.31 2.78 3.12
N GLU A 36 12.49 2.82 1.79
CA GLU A 36 11.54 3.48 0.90
C GLU A 36 10.55 2.43 0.40
N MET A 37 9.27 2.63 0.70
CA MET A 37 8.20 1.81 0.16
C MET A 37 7.75 2.40 -1.16
N ILE A 38 7.65 1.57 -2.19
CA ILE A 38 7.23 1.98 -3.53
C ILE A 38 6.02 1.15 -3.93
N TRP A 39 4.89 1.81 -4.16
CA TRP A 39 3.67 1.14 -4.58
C TRP A 39 3.47 1.34 -6.09
N LYS A 40 3.38 0.22 -6.80
CA LYS A 40 3.13 0.19 -8.24
C LYS A 40 1.76 -0.39 -8.52
N ASN A 41 1.02 0.26 -9.40
CA ASN A 41 -0.28 -0.25 -9.84
C ASN A 41 -0.09 -1.21 -11.02
N CYS A 42 -0.48 -2.46 -10.84
CA CYS A 42 -0.41 -3.49 -11.88
C CYS A 42 -1.78 -3.79 -12.50
N SER A 43 -2.82 -3.06 -12.08
CA SER A 43 -4.17 -3.27 -12.57
C SER A 43 -4.47 -2.37 -13.78
N THR A 44 -4.56 -2.96 -14.97
CA THR A 44 -4.88 -2.20 -16.20
C THR A 44 -6.33 -1.74 -16.24
N HIS A 45 -7.21 -2.39 -15.48
CA HIS A 45 -8.63 -2.03 -15.41
C HIS A 45 -8.87 -0.79 -14.56
N CYS A 46 -8.00 -0.54 -13.58
CA CYS A 46 -8.15 0.54 -12.62
C CYS A 46 -6.85 1.34 -12.59
N PRO A 47 -6.66 2.28 -13.54
CA PRO A 47 -5.38 2.98 -13.70
C PRO A 47 -5.04 3.98 -12.61
N HIS A 48 -5.99 4.32 -11.75
CA HIS A 48 -5.78 5.26 -10.64
C HIS A 48 -5.92 4.54 -9.31
N PHE A 49 -5.10 4.92 -8.34
CA PHE A 49 -5.20 4.37 -6.99
C PHE A 49 -4.86 5.42 -5.93
N GLU A 50 -5.40 5.20 -4.73
CA GLU A 50 -5.08 6.00 -3.55
C GLU A 50 -4.72 5.06 -2.40
N ILE A 51 -3.69 5.45 -1.65
CA ILE A 51 -3.32 4.76 -0.40
C ILE A 51 -3.76 5.65 0.74
N ILE A 52 -4.60 5.10 1.62
CA ILE A 52 -5.20 5.85 2.73
C ILE A 52 -4.77 5.18 4.04
N PHE A 53 -3.95 5.87 4.82
CA PHE A 53 -3.51 5.37 6.11
C PHE A 53 -4.61 5.54 7.15
N GLU A 54 -4.81 4.52 7.97
CA GLU A 54 -5.79 4.52 9.04
C GLU A 54 -5.07 4.79 10.37
N GLY A 55 -5.52 5.81 11.08
CA GLY A 55 -4.88 6.22 12.33
C GLY A 55 -3.57 6.93 12.07
N SER A 56 -2.47 6.40 12.59
CA SER A 56 -1.15 6.99 12.39
C SER A 56 -0.65 6.74 10.98
N SER A 57 0.18 7.65 10.49
CA SER A 57 0.73 7.61 9.13
C SER A 57 2.22 7.95 9.17
N PRO A 58 3.05 7.30 8.32
CA PRO A 58 4.45 7.71 8.19
C PRO A 58 4.60 9.07 7.49
N ALA A 59 3.55 9.53 6.81
CA ALA A 59 3.43 10.87 6.30
C ALA A 59 2.66 11.73 7.31
N LYS A 60 2.12 12.87 6.88
CA LYS A 60 1.26 13.68 7.75
C LYS A 60 -0.05 12.96 8.04
N PRO A 61 -0.60 13.09 9.25
CA PRO A 61 -1.90 12.48 9.56
C PRO A 61 -2.98 12.89 8.57
N GLY A 62 -3.73 11.90 8.07
CA GLY A 62 -4.80 12.14 7.12
C GLY A 62 -4.37 12.30 5.68
N ASP A 63 -3.08 12.22 5.38
CA ASP A 63 -2.60 12.33 4.00
C ASP A 63 -2.98 11.11 3.18
N LYS A 64 -3.34 11.37 1.93
CA LYS A 64 -3.58 10.36 0.93
C LYS A 64 -2.45 10.36 -0.07
N LEU A 65 -1.99 9.19 -0.46
CA LEU A 65 -0.99 9.05 -1.52
C LEU A 65 -1.73 8.59 -2.78
N THR A 66 -1.63 9.37 -3.85
CA THR A 66 -2.34 9.10 -5.09
C THR A 66 -1.36 8.77 -6.20
N GLY A 67 -1.60 7.68 -6.91
CA GLY A 67 -0.76 7.26 -8.01
C GLY A 67 -1.58 6.81 -9.21
N THR A 68 -0.88 6.51 -10.30
CA THR A 68 -1.48 6.01 -11.53
C THR A 68 -0.73 4.77 -12.01
N LEU A 69 -1.25 4.15 -13.08
CA LEU A 69 -0.60 2.99 -13.70
C LEU A 69 0.84 3.29 -14.12
N GLU A 70 1.10 4.53 -14.54
CA GLU A 70 2.41 4.96 -15.03
C GLU A 70 3.26 5.65 -13.96
N GLN A 71 2.64 6.09 -12.87
CA GLN A 71 3.32 6.83 -11.82
C GLN A 71 3.17 6.13 -10.47
N PRO A 72 4.20 5.40 -10.04
CA PRO A 72 4.17 4.79 -8.71
C PRO A 72 4.26 5.86 -7.62
N VAL A 73 3.85 5.48 -6.42
CA VAL A 73 3.94 6.32 -5.24
C VAL A 73 5.03 5.77 -4.34
N SER A 74 5.86 6.62 -3.81
CA SER A 74 6.88 6.20 -2.86
C SER A 74 6.81 7.03 -1.57
N LEU A 75 7.22 6.40 -0.48
CA LEU A 75 7.26 7.04 0.83
C LEU A 75 8.35 6.39 1.67
N ARG A 76 9.19 7.21 2.29
CA ARG A 76 10.24 6.70 3.17
C ARG A 76 9.67 6.44 4.56
N MET A 77 9.95 5.24 5.07
CA MET A 77 9.51 4.87 6.40
C MET A 77 10.39 5.50 7.48
N PRO A 78 9.85 5.71 8.69
CA PRO A 78 10.65 6.25 9.79
C PRO A 78 11.77 5.29 10.21
N LYS A 79 12.79 5.84 10.87
CA LYS A 79 13.96 5.08 11.34
C LYS A 79 13.74 4.57 12.78
N GLU A 80 12.52 4.16 13.07
CA GLU A 80 12.15 3.64 14.39
C GLU A 80 11.07 2.57 14.23
N LYS A 81 10.94 1.72 15.25
CA LYS A 81 9.90 0.69 15.25
C LYS A 81 8.53 1.34 15.17
N ALA A 82 7.69 0.84 14.27
CA ALA A 82 6.34 1.34 14.10
C ALA A 82 5.48 0.31 13.40
N LYS A 83 4.18 0.53 13.43
CA LYS A 83 3.22 -0.25 12.67
C LYS A 83 2.15 0.68 12.13
N PHE A 84 1.89 0.57 10.84
CA PHE A 84 0.90 1.39 10.15
C PHE A 84 -0.10 0.50 9.43
N PHE A 85 -1.34 0.92 9.38
CA PHE A 85 -2.39 0.24 8.63
C PHE A 85 -2.85 1.16 7.51
N TYR A 86 -3.14 0.57 6.34
CA TYR A 86 -3.65 1.34 5.23
C TYR A 86 -4.61 0.53 4.38
N LYS A 87 -5.41 1.24 3.59
CA LYS A 87 -6.28 0.68 2.57
C LYS A 87 -5.92 1.27 1.23
N VAL A 88 -6.23 0.55 0.16
CA VAL A 88 -6.00 1.02 -1.20
C VAL A 88 -7.34 1.12 -1.91
N HIS A 89 -7.61 2.28 -2.51
CA HIS A 89 -8.79 2.49 -3.34
C HIS A 89 -8.34 2.65 -4.78
N PHE A 90 -8.99 1.93 -5.69
CA PHE A 90 -8.70 1.98 -7.12
C PHE A 90 -9.85 2.65 -7.85
N GLN A 91 -9.55 3.31 -8.96
CA GLN A 91 -10.56 3.93 -9.83
C GLN A 91 -10.31 3.57 -11.28
N LYS A 92 -11.41 3.31 -12.01
CA LYS A 92 -11.39 3.14 -13.46
C LYS A 92 -11.23 4.50 -14.15
N LYS A 93 -11.01 4.49 -15.48
CA LYS A 93 -10.87 5.72 -16.25
C LYS A 93 -12.09 6.62 -16.16
N ASP A 94 -13.28 6.04 -16.04
CA ASP A 94 -14.52 6.79 -15.93
C ASP A 94 -14.81 7.32 -14.52
N GLY A 95 -13.91 7.07 -13.57
CA GLY A 95 -14.06 7.48 -12.17
C GLY A 95 -14.77 6.47 -11.30
N THR A 96 -15.27 5.37 -11.87
CA THR A 96 -15.91 4.32 -11.09
C THR A 96 -14.90 3.66 -10.17
N ARG A 97 -15.25 3.54 -8.89
CA ARG A 97 -14.35 2.95 -7.89
C ARG A 97 -14.34 1.43 -8.01
N CYS A 98 -13.13 0.86 -8.00
CA CYS A 98 -12.92 -0.57 -7.83
C CYS A 98 -12.62 -0.83 -6.37
N ILE A 99 -13.22 -1.88 -5.80
CA ILE A 99 -13.09 -2.17 -4.37
C ILE A 99 -12.00 -3.20 -4.17
N ASP A 100 -11.00 -2.84 -3.35
CA ASP A 100 -10.01 -3.78 -2.82
C ASP A 100 -10.43 -4.11 -1.39
N THR A 101 -10.72 -5.37 -1.13
CA THR A 101 -11.21 -5.83 0.17
C THR A 101 -10.08 -6.13 1.16
N HIS A 102 -8.83 -6.08 0.71
CA HIS A 102 -7.68 -6.35 1.57
C HIS A 102 -7.43 -5.21 2.56
N THR A 103 -6.93 -5.58 3.73
CA THR A 103 -6.37 -4.63 4.69
C THR A 103 -4.86 -4.82 4.71
N TYR A 104 -4.12 -3.74 4.65
CA TYR A 104 -2.67 -3.78 4.58
C TYR A 104 -2.05 -3.23 5.86
N SER A 105 -0.93 -3.79 6.26
CA SER A 105 -0.15 -3.23 7.36
C SER A 105 1.33 -3.23 7.00
N ILE A 106 2.05 -2.26 7.56
CA ILE A 106 3.50 -2.17 7.45
C ILE A 106 4.05 -2.23 8.87
N ARG A 107 4.87 -3.25 9.13
CA ARG A 107 5.54 -3.40 10.41
C ARG A 107 7.02 -3.09 10.22
N ILE A 108 7.50 -2.10 10.96
CA ILE A 108 8.89 -1.63 10.85
C ILE A 108 9.66 -2.16 12.06
N CYS A 109 10.63 -3.01 11.77
CA CYS A 109 11.46 -3.64 12.80
C CYS A 109 12.92 -3.65 12.35
N PRO A 110 13.89 -3.57 13.31
CA PRO A 110 15.31 -3.59 12.94
C PRO A 110 15.67 -4.81 12.10
N ASN A 111 16.40 -4.57 11.01
CA ASN A 111 16.86 -5.58 10.06
C ASN A 111 15.73 -6.35 9.36
N GLY A 112 14.49 -5.82 9.38
CA GLY A 112 13.34 -6.48 8.79
C GLY A 112 12.97 -7.79 9.47
N ARG A 113 13.30 -7.95 10.74
CA ARG A 113 12.99 -9.15 11.53
C ARG A 113 11.89 -8.84 12.54
N PRO A 114 11.01 -9.82 12.83
CA PRO A 114 9.94 -9.60 13.81
C PRO A 114 10.48 -9.11 15.15
N CYS A 115 9.84 -8.08 15.65
CA CYS A 115 10.26 -7.47 16.91
C CYS A 115 9.11 -7.37 17.92
#